data_fca21e76e9b2f03276c4195d1b07b61b
#
_entry.id   fca21e76e9b2f03276c4195d1b07b61b
#
_cell.length_a   1.000
_cell.length_b   1.000
_cell.length_c   1.000
_cell.angle_alpha   90.00
_cell.angle_beta   90.00
_cell.angle_gamma   90.00
#
_symmetry.space_group_name_H-M   'P 1'
#
loop_
_entity.id
_entity.type
_entity.pdbx_description
1 polymer ?
#
loop_
_entity_poly.entity_id
_entity_poly.type
_entity_poly.pdbx_seq_one_letter_code
_entity_poly.pdbx_strand_id
1 'polypeptide(L)'
;MRQVVLDTETTGLESERGHRIIEIGCVEMQNRRATGRHFHEYLNPEREIDAGAAAVHGITLDKLIGKPRFAEVAEKFLEFVDGAELVIHNAPFDVAFLDSELKIWARLTSTEPMSIRKRCRVLDTLALAREMHPGQRNGLDALCKRYSIDNS
;
A
#
# COMPACT_ATOMS: atom_id res chain seq x y z
N MET A 1 -9.01 -19.28 2.32
CA MET A 1 -8.24 -18.40 1.42
C MET A 1 -7.65 -17.24 2.22
N ARG A 2 -6.36 -17.05 2.07
CA ARG A 2 -5.66 -15.97 2.78
C ARG A 2 -5.63 -14.70 1.94
N GLN A 3 -6.06 -13.61 2.53
CA GLN A 3 -6.03 -12.28 1.92
C GLN A 3 -5.26 -11.31 2.82
N VAL A 4 -4.64 -10.33 2.22
CA VAL A 4 -4.00 -9.22 2.94
C VAL A 4 -4.59 -7.92 2.40
N VAL A 5 -5.28 -7.21 3.27
CA VAL A 5 -5.77 -5.86 2.96
C VAL A 5 -4.61 -4.90 3.14
N LEU A 6 -4.29 -4.15 2.10
CA LEU A 6 -3.09 -3.32 2.05
C LEU A 6 -3.43 -1.90 1.64
N ASP A 7 -2.80 -0.95 2.32
CA ASP A 7 -2.85 0.46 1.96
C ASP A 7 -1.47 1.09 2.16
N THR A 8 -1.18 2.13 1.39
CA THR A 8 0.07 2.88 1.49
C THR A 8 -0.19 4.37 1.57
N GLU A 9 0.74 5.08 2.20
CA GLU A 9 0.88 6.53 2.10
C GLU A 9 2.22 6.85 1.45
N THR A 10 2.26 7.93 0.67
CA THR A 10 3.40 8.24 -0.18
C THR A 10 3.79 9.71 -0.08
N THR A 11 4.96 10.03 -0.65
CA THR A 11 5.42 11.43 -0.73
C THR A 11 4.74 12.23 -1.83
N GLY A 12 4.06 11.58 -2.76
CA GLY A 12 3.38 12.22 -3.88
C GLY A 12 2.59 11.24 -4.73
N LEU A 13 2.13 11.65 -5.90
CA LEU A 13 1.18 10.87 -6.70
C LEU A 13 1.83 9.93 -7.72
N GLU A 14 3.06 10.21 -8.14
CA GLU A 14 3.67 9.50 -9.27
C GLU A 14 4.98 8.83 -8.85
N SER A 15 4.98 7.49 -8.82
CA SER A 15 6.17 6.71 -8.46
C SER A 15 7.32 6.92 -9.44
N GLU A 16 7.04 7.12 -10.74
CA GLU A 16 8.05 7.36 -11.77
C GLU A 16 8.77 8.70 -11.62
N ARG A 17 8.24 9.61 -10.82
CA ARG A 17 8.91 10.88 -10.49
C ARG A 17 9.77 10.79 -9.24
N GLY A 18 10.05 9.58 -8.77
CA GLY A 18 10.88 9.36 -7.58
C GLY A 18 10.14 9.49 -6.27
N HIS A 19 8.82 9.54 -6.27
CA HIS A 19 8.05 9.51 -5.04
C HIS A 19 8.16 8.15 -4.35
N ARG A 20 8.10 8.16 -3.04
CA ARG A 20 8.39 7.01 -2.20
C ARG A 20 7.23 6.72 -1.27
N ILE A 21 7.15 5.46 -0.83
CA ILE A 21 6.21 5.04 0.22
C ILE A 21 6.74 5.51 1.57
N ILE A 22 5.85 6.04 2.41
CA ILE A 22 6.18 6.47 3.78
C ILE A 22 5.42 5.72 4.85
N GLU A 23 4.38 4.99 4.46
CA GLU A 23 3.65 4.10 5.37
C GLU A 23 3.08 2.93 4.60
N ILE A 24 3.21 1.72 5.17
CA ILE A 24 2.53 0.52 4.66
C ILE A 24 1.73 -0.08 5.80
N GLY A 25 0.44 -0.27 5.55
CA GLY A 25 -0.44 -0.98 6.48
C GLY A 25 -1.00 -2.22 5.82
N CYS A 26 -0.88 -3.36 6.49
CA CYS A 26 -1.39 -4.65 6.03
C CYS A 26 -2.12 -5.35 7.15
N VAL A 27 -3.30 -5.87 6.84
CA VAL A 27 -4.10 -6.67 7.78
C VAL A 27 -4.41 -8.02 7.14
N GLU A 28 -4.08 -9.08 7.83
CA GLU A 28 -4.36 -10.44 7.35
C GLU A 28 -5.81 -10.82 7.58
N MET A 29 -6.40 -11.46 6.56
CA MET A 29 -7.70 -12.08 6.65
C MET A 29 -7.62 -13.54 6.22
N GLN A 30 -8.35 -14.39 6.92
CA GLN A 30 -8.51 -15.81 6.58
C GLN A 30 -9.99 -16.10 6.55
N ASN A 31 -10.46 -16.62 5.41
CA ASN A 31 -11.89 -16.92 5.22
C ASN A 31 -12.79 -15.73 5.58
N ARG A 32 -12.41 -14.54 5.10
CA ARG A 32 -13.13 -13.25 5.27
C ARG A 32 -13.19 -12.75 6.71
N ARG A 33 -12.31 -13.20 7.58
CA ARG A 33 -12.20 -12.74 8.97
C ARG A 33 -10.78 -12.28 9.26
N ALA A 34 -10.66 -11.17 9.99
CA ALA A 34 -9.37 -10.71 10.45
C ALA A 34 -8.76 -11.72 11.42
N THR A 35 -7.46 -12.02 11.24
CA THR A 35 -6.74 -12.99 12.08
C THR A 35 -6.05 -12.36 13.27
N GLY A 36 -5.93 -11.04 13.28
CA GLY A 36 -5.12 -10.30 14.24
C GLY A 36 -3.67 -10.12 13.80
N ARG A 37 -3.20 -10.85 12.78
CA ARG A 37 -1.86 -10.63 12.23
C ARG A 37 -1.87 -9.41 11.32
N HIS A 38 -0.86 -8.57 11.45
CA HIS A 38 -0.73 -7.35 10.67
C HIS A 38 0.75 -7.03 10.42
N PHE A 39 0.98 -6.19 9.42
CA PHE A 39 2.28 -5.59 9.14
C PHE A 39 2.05 -4.09 9.00
N HIS A 40 2.77 -3.31 9.78
CA HIS A 40 2.63 -1.85 9.73
C HIS A 40 3.98 -1.21 9.95
N GLU A 41 4.41 -0.40 9.00
CA GLU A 41 5.69 0.32 9.07
C GLU A 41 5.53 1.74 8.57
N TYR A 42 6.10 2.69 9.31
CA TYR A 42 6.45 4.01 8.78
C TYR A 42 7.85 3.92 8.19
N LEU A 43 8.07 4.60 7.07
CA LEU A 43 9.31 4.49 6.31
C LEU A 43 9.92 5.86 6.08
N ASN A 44 11.25 5.92 6.15
CA ASN A 44 12.00 7.12 5.78
C ASN A 44 12.16 7.15 4.25
N PRO A 45 11.54 8.12 3.57
CA PRO A 45 11.58 8.17 2.10
C PRO A 45 12.87 8.75 1.54
N GLU A 46 13.74 9.30 2.37
CA GLU A 46 14.97 9.99 1.97
C GLU A 46 14.73 11.12 0.96
N ARG A 47 13.57 11.76 1.05
CA ARG A 47 13.19 12.91 0.22
C ARG A 47 12.07 13.70 0.90
N GLU A 48 11.76 14.87 0.34
CA GLU A 48 10.65 15.71 0.82
C GLU A 48 9.29 15.09 0.48
N ILE A 49 8.31 15.42 1.31
CA ILE A 49 6.91 15.06 1.09
C ILE A 49 6.23 16.23 0.39
N ASP A 50 5.55 15.96 -0.73
CA ASP A 50 4.77 17.00 -1.40
C ASP A 50 3.67 17.55 -0.49
N ALA A 51 3.45 18.86 -0.56
CA ALA A 51 2.44 19.52 0.27
C ALA A 51 1.04 18.93 0.07
N GLY A 52 0.71 18.56 -1.17
CA GLY A 52 -0.57 17.92 -1.48
C GLY A 52 -0.74 16.57 -0.79
N ALA A 53 0.32 15.78 -0.72
CA ALA A 53 0.31 14.50 -0.03
C ALA A 53 0.19 14.72 1.49
N ALA A 54 1.00 15.62 2.05
CA ALA A 54 0.96 15.93 3.47
C ALA A 54 -0.41 16.44 3.91
N ALA A 55 -1.10 17.20 3.06
CA ALA A 55 -2.45 17.67 3.34
C ALA A 55 -3.46 16.52 3.47
N VAL A 56 -3.23 15.41 2.75
CA VAL A 56 -4.11 14.24 2.77
C VAL A 56 -3.85 13.36 4.00
N HIS A 57 -2.60 12.95 4.22
CA HIS A 57 -2.27 11.97 5.26
C HIS A 57 -1.73 12.57 6.57
N GLY A 58 -1.34 13.83 6.56
CA GLY A 58 -0.87 14.53 7.77
C GLY A 58 0.47 14.05 8.31
N ILE A 59 1.21 13.24 7.56
CA ILE A 59 2.53 12.75 7.99
C ILE A 59 3.59 13.75 7.57
N THR A 60 4.48 14.11 8.49
CA THR A 60 5.58 15.06 8.25
C THR A 60 6.92 14.36 8.34
N LEU A 61 7.97 14.93 7.73
CA LEU A 61 9.30 14.33 7.71
C LEU A 61 9.88 14.09 9.10
N ASP A 62 9.59 14.98 10.05
CA ASP A 62 10.09 14.83 11.42
C ASP A 62 9.56 13.56 12.09
N LYS A 63 8.35 13.10 11.73
CA LYS A 63 7.80 11.84 12.23
C LYS A 63 8.50 10.60 11.65
N LEU A 64 9.20 10.78 10.54
CA LEU A 64 9.87 9.70 9.81
C LEU A 64 11.37 9.63 10.11
N ILE A 65 11.91 10.56 10.89
CA ILE A 65 13.30 10.52 11.34
C ILE A 65 13.52 9.26 12.17
N GLY A 66 14.56 8.50 11.85
CA GLY A 66 14.88 7.25 12.55
C GLY A 66 14.05 6.06 12.11
N LYS A 67 13.09 6.24 11.21
CA LYS A 67 12.33 5.13 10.66
C LYS A 67 13.16 4.38 9.61
N PRO A 68 12.91 3.06 9.42
CA PRO A 68 13.64 2.29 8.41
C PRO A 68 13.31 2.76 7.00
N ARG A 69 14.23 2.51 6.08
CA ARG A 69 13.95 2.62 4.65
C ARG A 69 13.19 1.36 4.20
N PHE A 70 12.50 1.44 3.08
CA PHE A 70 11.80 0.27 2.54
C PHE A 70 12.74 -0.92 2.37
N ALA A 71 13.97 -0.69 1.90
CA ALA A 71 14.96 -1.74 1.71
C ALA A 71 15.24 -2.55 2.98
N GLU A 72 15.09 -1.94 4.15
CA GLU A 72 15.35 -2.60 5.43
C GLU A 72 14.20 -3.50 5.87
N VAL A 73 13.00 -3.28 5.35
CA VAL A 73 11.80 -4.06 5.72
C VAL A 73 11.27 -4.90 4.56
N ALA A 74 11.89 -4.83 3.39
CA ALA A 74 11.40 -5.49 2.17
C ALA A 74 11.21 -7.00 2.35
N GLU A 75 12.18 -7.69 2.95
CA GLU A 75 12.07 -9.13 3.17
C GLU A 75 10.92 -9.50 4.09
N LYS A 76 10.76 -8.79 5.19
CA LYS A 76 9.65 -9.01 6.13
C LYS A 76 8.31 -8.75 5.47
N PHE A 77 8.23 -7.69 4.67
CA PHE A 77 7.02 -7.37 3.92
C PHE A 77 6.68 -8.51 2.96
N LEU A 78 7.64 -8.96 2.16
CA LEU A 78 7.41 -10.03 1.18
C LEU A 78 7.03 -11.34 1.86
N GLU A 79 7.65 -11.69 2.97
CA GLU A 79 7.26 -12.86 3.76
C GLU A 79 5.81 -12.77 4.22
N PHE A 80 5.40 -11.60 4.70
CA PHE A 80 4.05 -11.40 5.20
C PHE A 80 3.00 -11.58 4.11
N VAL A 81 3.24 -11.07 2.90
CA VAL A 81 2.25 -11.10 1.82
C VAL A 81 2.35 -12.32 0.90
N ASP A 82 3.42 -13.10 1.02
CA ASP A 82 3.72 -14.18 0.07
C ASP A 82 2.55 -15.16 -0.06
N GLY A 83 2.13 -15.40 -1.30
CA GLY A 83 1.04 -16.31 -1.61
C GLY A 83 -0.37 -15.80 -1.27
N ALA A 84 -0.51 -14.62 -0.69
CA ALA A 84 -1.82 -14.05 -0.39
C ALA A 84 -2.42 -13.34 -1.60
N GLU A 85 -3.74 -13.18 -1.58
CA GLU A 85 -4.40 -12.21 -2.45
C GLU A 85 -4.35 -10.84 -1.77
N LEU A 86 -3.79 -9.84 -2.44
CA LEU A 86 -3.76 -8.47 -1.94
C LEU A 86 -5.08 -7.79 -2.28
N VAL A 87 -5.72 -7.22 -1.27
CA VAL A 87 -6.98 -6.47 -1.41
C VAL A 87 -6.65 -5.00 -1.22
N ILE A 88 -6.75 -4.22 -2.29
CA ILE A 88 -6.28 -2.83 -2.32
C ILE A 88 -7.34 -1.96 -2.98
N HIS A 89 -7.63 -0.81 -2.39
CA HIS A 89 -8.52 0.17 -3.01
C HIS A 89 -7.71 1.08 -3.94
N ASN A 90 -8.01 1.05 -5.24
CA ASN A 90 -7.23 1.69 -6.30
C ASN A 90 -5.85 1.03 -6.45
N ALA A 91 -5.85 -0.27 -6.68
CA ALA A 91 -4.64 -1.09 -6.69
C ALA A 91 -3.54 -0.63 -7.63
N PRO A 92 -3.80 -0.11 -8.86
CA PRO A 92 -2.72 0.35 -9.73
C PRO A 92 -1.80 1.38 -9.09
N PHE A 93 -2.34 2.24 -8.22
CA PHE A 93 -1.54 3.24 -7.50
C PHE A 93 -0.53 2.58 -6.55
N ASP A 94 -1.03 1.73 -5.64
CA ASP A 94 -0.17 1.08 -4.63
C ASP A 94 0.80 0.09 -5.27
N VAL A 95 0.35 -0.66 -6.27
CA VAL A 95 1.20 -1.62 -6.99
C VAL A 95 2.36 -0.90 -7.68
N ALA A 96 2.11 0.24 -8.32
CA ALA A 96 3.18 1.02 -8.96
C ALA A 96 4.24 1.46 -7.93
N PHE A 97 3.81 1.92 -6.76
CA PHE A 97 4.73 2.30 -5.68
C PHE A 97 5.47 1.10 -5.09
N LEU A 98 4.78 -0.01 -4.87
CA LEU A 98 5.43 -1.24 -4.39
C LEU A 98 6.47 -1.74 -5.38
N ASP A 99 6.14 -1.78 -6.67
CA ASP A 99 7.08 -2.21 -7.71
C ASP A 99 8.27 -1.28 -7.83
N SER A 100 8.07 0.03 -7.66
CA SER A 100 9.15 1.00 -7.65
C SER A 100 10.10 0.77 -6.47
N GLU A 101 9.57 0.52 -5.27
CA GLU A 101 10.37 0.23 -4.10
C GLU A 101 11.12 -1.10 -4.23
N LEU A 102 10.47 -2.13 -4.75
CA LEU A 102 11.10 -3.42 -4.99
C LEU A 102 12.23 -3.32 -6.02
N LYS A 103 12.09 -2.46 -7.02
CA LYS A 103 13.14 -2.20 -8.01
C LYS A 103 14.36 -1.53 -7.39
N ILE A 104 14.15 -0.57 -6.50
CA ILE A 104 15.24 0.09 -5.75
C ILE A 104 15.94 -0.95 -4.87
N TRP A 105 15.19 -1.74 -4.14
CA TRP A 105 15.75 -2.80 -3.29
C TRP A 105 16.56 -3.83 -4.10
N ALA A 106 16.07 -4.23 -5.28
CA ALA A 106 16.79 -5.14 -6.16
C ALA A 106 18.13 -4.56 -6.60
N ARG A 107 18.19 -3.27 -6.91
CA ARG A 107 19.46 -2.60 -7.24
C ARG A 107 20.44 -2.61 -6.07
N LEU A 108 19.96 -2.35 -4.87
CA LEU A 108 20.78 -2.33 -3.66
C LEU A 108 21.34 -3.71 -3.30
N THR A 109 20.62 -4.76 -3.64
CA THR A 109 21.00 -6.14 -3.33
C THR A 109 21.59 -6.88 -4.54
N SER A 110 21.73 -6.21 -5.68
CA SER A 110 22.22 -6.78 -6.93
C SER A 110 21.41 -8.02 -7.36
N THR A 111 20.10 -7.94 -7.23
CA THR A 111 19.16 -9.01 -7.61
C THR A 111 18.25 -8.55 -8.73
N GLU A 112 17.57 -9.50 -9.37
CA GLU A 112 16.58 -9.18 -10.39
C GLU A 112 15.34 -8.53 -9.80
N PRO A 113 14.86 -7.40 -10.36
CA PRO A 113 13.63 -6.78 -9.90
C PRO A 113 12.42 -7.66 -10.19
N MET A 114 11.45 -7.63 -9.27
CA MET A 114 10.25 -8.44 -9.39
C MET A 114 9.02 -7.59 -9.07
N SER A 115 7.98 -7.73 -9.90
CA SER A 115 6.71 -7.12 -9.60
C SER A 115 5.97 -7.89 -8.50
N ILE A 116 5.29 -7.15 -7.63
CA ILE A 116 4.46 -7.76 -6.58
C ILE A 116 3.39 -8.69 -7.16
N ARG A 117 2.89 -8.42 -8.37
CA ARG A 117 1.89 -9.25 -9.04
C ARG A 117 2.39 -10.65 -9.39
N LYS A 118 3.69 -10.86 -9.41
CA LYS A 118 4.26 -12.20 -9.62
C LYS A 118 4.21 -13.06 -8.36
N ARG A 119 4.10 -12.44 -7.20
CA ARG A 119 4.01 -13.13 -5.91
C ARG A 119 2.60 -13.23 -5.37
N CYS A 120 1.76 -12.27 -5.72
CA CYS A 120 0.44 -12.13 -5.13
C CYS A 120 -0.58 -11.83 -6.22
N ARG A 121 -1.75 -12.43 -6.10
CA ARG A 121 -2.90 -11.95 -6.87
C ARG A 121 -3.33 -10.61 -6.26
N VAL A 122 -3.96 -9.77 -7.05
CA VAL A 122 -4.41 -8.44 -6.61
C VAL A 122 -5.88 -8.27 -6.93
N LEU A 123 -6.67 -7.94 -5.91
CA LEU A 123 -8.07 -7.55 -6.06
C LEU A 123 -8.17 -6.05 -5.82
N ASP A 124 -8.63 -5.32 -6.83
CA ASP A 124 -8.85 -3.89 -6.75
C ASP A 124 -10.29 -3.62 -6.32
N THR A 125 -10.48 -3.18 -5.08
CA THR A 125 -11.83 -2.92 -4.56
C THR A 125 -12.46 -1.68 -5.18
N LEU A 126 -11.70 -0.75 -5.73
CA LEU A 126 -12.26 0.38 -6.48
C LEU A 126 -12.86 -0.11 -7.81
N ALA A 127 -12.14 -0.96 -8.55
CA ALA A 127 -12.65 -1.54 -9.79
C ALA A 127 -13.90 -2.37 -9.53
N LEU A 128 -13.88 -3.19 -8.48
CA LEU A 128 -15.03 -3.99 -8.07
C LEU A 128 -16.23 -3.10 -7.73
N ALA A 129 -16.01 -2.03 -6.96
CA ALA A 129 -17.07 -1.11 -6.57
C ALA A 129 -17.68 -0.40 -7.78
N ARG A 130 -16.86 -0.05 -8.80
CA ARG A 130 -17.35 0.55 -10.04
C ARG A 130 -18.24 -0.39 -10.83
N GLU A 131 -17.96 -1.68 -10.79
CA GLU A 131 -18.82 -2.70 -11.41
C GLU A 131 -20.14 -2.85 -10.65
N MET A 132 -20.10 -2.83 -9.33
CA MET A 132 -21.29 -2.99 -8.48
C MET A 132 -22.15 -1.72 -8.41
N HIS A 133 -21.54 -0.55 -8.51
CA HIS A 133 -22.18 0.76 -8.34
C HIS A 133 -21.83 1.72 -9.48
N PRO A 134 -22.17 1.40 -10.73
CA PRO A 134 -21.80 2.24 -11.85
C PRO A 134 -22.43 3.64 -11.75
N GLY A 135 -21.66 4.67 -12.08
CA GLY A 135 -22.12 6.05 -12.03
C GLY A 135 -22.18 6.68 -10.65
N GLN A 136 -21.81 5.93 -9.60
CA GLN A 136 -21.77 6.44 -8.22
C GLN A 136 -20.33 6.74 -7.79
N ARG A 137 -20.19 7.45 -6.67
CA ARG A 137 -18.89 7.65 -6.04
C ARG A 137 -18.44 6.35 -5.38
N ASN A 138 -17.23 5.89 -5.70
CA ASN A 138 -16.68 4.64 -5.21
C ASN A 138 -15.34 4.81 -4.49
N GLY A 139 -15.00 6.04 -4.09
CA GLY A 139 -13.88 6.26 -3.17
C GLY A 139 -14.15 5.56 -1.83
N LEU A 140 -13.10 5.36 -1.04
CA LEU A 140 -13.22 4.60 0.21
C LEU A 140 -14.24 5.23 1.18
N ASP A 141 -14.21 6.57 1.34
CA ASP A 141 -15.16 7.28 2.21
C ASP A 141 -16.60 7.10 1.74
N ALA A 142 -16.85 7.17 0.42
CA ALA A 142 -18.18 6.98 -0.15
C ALA A 142 -18.70 5.55 0.10
N LEU A 143 -17.82 4.53 -0.03
CA LEU A 143 -18.19 3.15 0.24
C LEU A 143 -18.46 2.92 1.72
N CYS A 144 -17.63 3.46 2.61
CA CYS A 144 -17.85 3.34 4.04
C CYS A 144 -19.19 3.97 4.45
N LYS A 145 -19.52 5.12 3.89
CA LYS A 145 -20.82 5.77 4.12
C LYS A 145 -21.97 4.90 3.60
N ARG A 146 -21.85 4.35 2.38
CA ARG A 146 -22.88 3.52 1.74
C ARG A 146 -23.13 2.23 2.51
N TYR A 147 -22.09 1.60 3.02
CA TYR A 147 -22.19 0.35 3.78
C TYR A 147 -22.25 0.56 5.29
N SER A 148 -22.39 1.81 5.75
CA SER A 148 -22.46 2.14 7.18
C SER A 148 -21.27 1.62 7.98
N ILE A 149 -20.07 1.78 7.42
CA ILE A 149 -18.82 1.39 8.06
C ILE A 149 -18.13 2.64 8.61
N ASP A 150 -17.74 2.59 9.89
CA ASP A 150 -16.93 3.64 10.51
C ASP A 150 -15.49 3.50 10.03
N ASN A 151 -14.96 4.58 9.42
CA ASN A 151 -13.58 4.65 8.96
C ASN A 151 -12.78 5.78 9.61
N SER A 152 -13.27 6.27 10.73
CA SER A 152 -12.59 7.32 11.50
C SER A 152 -11.28 6.84 12.16
#